data_a5f9f8b028e64aa1bac8ced2ce38b3cc
#
_entry.id   a5f9f8b028e64aa1bac8ced2ce38b3cc
#
_cell.length_a   1.000
_cell.length_b   1.000
_cell.length_c   1.000
_cell.angle_alpha   90.00
_cell.angle_beta   90.00
_cell.angle_gamma   90.00
#
_symmetry.space_group_name_H-M   'P 1'
#
loop_
_entity.id
_entity.type
_entity.pdbx_description
1 polymer ?
#
loop_
_entity_poly.entity_id
_entity_poly.type
_entity_poly.pdbx_seq_one_letter_code
_entity_poly.pdbx_strand_id
1 'polypeptide(L)'
;MNKKNLICITTYSNPDLLWIYLSQLKKCETLPNYGIRIFTEVGYNKEIDNVIEMFSDLDISIKVREKHPNCPLTGFHNILETYRDGYNECSEYCIFGEDDIIPTQDYLKFNDYVYRNYLNKFDRIFCVGHKRRPENELIGNPNILIGDFQMTSPSCVSRKTIGKFILPHLISDLYNDPIRYYSEKFKNSRVPLHSYHHDCFLERIMWKNKLFGLKPDLAISGHIGLRGIHSTGSPPDGTLKERIDKYILLMNDPEKLRSLSTRPEDLVVPPCWVRGKWNDLILDTSRNLSKASSWFYDVENEFEEYIKNKLTN
;
A
#
# COMPACT_ATOMS: atom_id res chain seq x y z
N MET A 1 -5.26 -11.97 -24.29
CA MET A 1 -4.21 -11.10 -23.73
C MET A 1 -3.62 -11.78 -22.50
N ASN A 2 -2.31 -11.83 -22.38
CA ASN A 2 -1.70 -12.32 -21.15
C ASN A 2 -1.99 -11.30 -20.03
N LYS A 3 -2.48 -11.80 -18.88
CA LYS A 3 -2.70 -10.96 -17.72
C LYS A 3 -1.35 -10.41 -17.24
N LYS A 4 -1.32 -9.14 -16.84
CA LYS A 4 -0.17 -8.46 -16.23
C LYS A 4 -0.34 -8.40 -14.72
N ASN A 5 0.74 -8.14 -14.00
CA ASN A 5 0.63 -7.66 -12.63
C ASN A 5 0.06 -6.25 -12.61
N LEU A 6 -0.60 -5.86 -11.53
CA LEU A 6 -1.34 -4.61 -11.50
C LEU A 6 -0.82 -3.64 -10.45
N ILE A 7 -0.86 -2.37 -10.80
CA ILE A 7 -0.77 -1.25 -9.86
C ILE A 7 -2.17 -0.69 -9.72
N CYS A 8 -2.77 -0.84 -8.55
CA CYS A 8 -4.12 -0.43 -8.21
C CYS A 8 -4.05 0.86 -7.39
N ILE A 9 -4.50 1.98 -7.96
CA ILE A 9 -4.43 3.30 -7.36
C ILE A 9 -5.83 3.76 -7.01
N THR A 10 -6.09 4.09 -5.75
CA THR A 10 -7.32 4.76 -5.34
C THR A 10 -7.12 6.26 -5.33
N THR A 11 -8.05 7.01 -5.91
CA THR A 11 -8.03 8.48 -5.96
C THR A 11 -9.44 9.04 -5.91
N TYR A 12 -9.60 10.30 -5.49
CA TYR A 12 -10.89 10.98 -5.51
C TYR A 12 -10.81 12.47 -5.84
N SER A 13 -9.88 13.19 -5.23
CA SER A 13 -9.83 14.66 -5.28
C SER A 13 -8.46 15.27 -5.56
N ASN A 14 -7.43 14.44 -5.80
CA ASN A 14 -6.04 14.88 -5.87
C ASN A 14 -5.40 14.61 -7.24
N PRO A 15 -5.80 15.30 -8.32
CA PRO A 15 -5.22 15.09 -9.66
C PRO A 15 -3.73 15.42 -9.72
N ASP A 16 -3.28 16.41 -8.96
CA ASP A 16 -1.88 16.82 -8.83
C ASP A 16 -1.00 15.70 -8.24
N LEU A 17 -1.46 15.05 -7.17
CA LEU A 17 -0.76 13.93 -6.55
C LEU A 17 -0.76 12.70 -7.45
N LEU A 18 -1.90 12.39 -8.10
CA LEU A 18 -1.96 11.32 -9.09
C LEU A 18 -0.97 11.55 -10.24
N TRP A 19 -0.85 12.80 -10.73
CA TRP A 19 0.12 13.14 -11.76
C TRP A 19 1.55 12.85 -11.29
N ILE A 20 1.89 13.22 -10.06
CA ILE A 20 3.20 12.95 -9.46
C ILE A 20 3.45 11.45 -9.38
N TYR A 21 2.48 10.68 -8.88
CA TYR A 21 2.58 9.23 -8.79
C TYR A 21 2.89 8.61 -10.15
N LEU A 22 2.07 8.92 -11.18
CA LEU A 22 2.25 8.37 -12.53
C LEU A 22 3.58 8.81 -13.16
N SER A 23 4.01 10.05 -12.94
CA SER A 23 5.30 10.56 -13.41
C SER A 23 6.48 9.81 -12.79
N GLN A 24 6.39 9.43 -11.52
CA GLN A 24 7.42 8.63 -10.87
C GLN A 24 7.40 7.18 -11.35
N LEU A 25 6.22 6.59 -11.57
CA LEU A 25 6.10 5.26 -12.15
C LEU A 25 6.76 5.16 -13.52
N LYS A 26 6.65 6.20 -14.37
CA LYS A 26 7.33 6.23 -15.68
C LYS A 26 8.85 6.11 -15.58
N LYS A 27 9.45 6.38 -14.43
CA LYS A 27 10.89 6.22 -14.20
C LYS A 27 11.27 4.79 -13.82
N CYS A 28 10.30 3.92 -13.55
CA CYS A 28 10.53 2.52 -13.23
C CYS A 28 10.74 1.71 -14.51
N GLU A 29 11.91 1.11 -14.69
CA GLU A 29 12.28 0.38 -15.91
C GLU A 29 11.34 -0.78 -16.24
N THR A 30 10.76 -1.43 -15.23
CA THR A 30 9.88 -2.60 -15.41
C THR A 30 8.41 -2.24 -15.59
N LEU A 31 8.05 -0.96 -15.66
CA LEU A 31 6.67 -0.50 -15.81
C LEU A 31 5.90 -1.13 -16.99
N PRO A 32 6.51 -1.39 -18.18
CA PRO A 32 5.80 -2.02 -19.28
C PRO A 32 5.19 -3.40 -18.98
N ASN A 33 5.68 -4.07 -17.93
CA ASN A 33 5.17 -5.36 -17.50
C ASN A 33 3.90 -5.27 -16.62
N TYR A 34 3.46 -4.06 -16.30
CA TYR A 34 2.32 -3.80 -15.42
C TYR A 34 1.16 -3.14 -16.16
N GLY A 35 -0.05 -3.39 -15.66
CA GLY A 35 -1.22 -2.58 -15.95
C GLY A 35 -1.51 -1.65 -14.78
N ILE A 36 -1.94 -0.42 -15.05
CA ILE A 36 -2.35 0.54 -14.04
C ILE A 36 -3.87 0.61 -14.03
N ARG A 37 -4.46 0.44 -12.85
CA ARG A 37 -5.91 0.52 -12.63
C ARG A 37 -6.20 1.58 -11.61
N ILE A 38 -6.90 2.62 -12.03
CA ILE A 38 -7.30 3.74 -11.19
C ILE A 38 -8.75 3.52 -10.76
N PHE A 39 -9.00 3.63 -9.46
CA PHE A 39 -10.29 3.40 -8.85
C PHE A 39 -10.77 4.66 -8.14
N THR A 40 -11.99 5.07 -8.45
CA THR A 40 -12.61 6.26 -7.88
C THR A 40 -14.11 6.06 -7.67
N GLU A 41 -14.76 7.02 -7.04
CA GLU A 41 -16.21 7.03 -6.81
C GLU A 41 -16.88 8.17 -7.58
N VAL A 42 -18.18 8.01 -7.87
CA VAL A 42 -19.00 9.06 -8.47
C VAL A 42 -18.87 10.36 -7.66
N GLY A 43 -18.68 11.47 -8.39
CA GLY A 43 -18.42 12.79 -7.81
C GLY A 43 -16.94 13.14 -7.63
N TYR A 44 -16.04 12.31 -8.13
CA TYR A 44 -14.60 12.60 -8.12
C TYR A 44 -14.21 13.85 -8.92
N ASN A 45 -13.04 14.40 -8.64
CA ASN A 45 -12.51 15.57 -9.37
C ASN A 45 -12.19 15.21 -10.82
N LYS A 46 -12.88 15.87 -11.76
CA LYS A 46 -12.75 15.62 -13.20
C LYS A 46 -11.40 16.00 -13.80
N GLU A 47 -10.57 16.78 -13.12
CA GLU A 47 -9.16 16.96 -13.54
C GLU A 47 -8.35 15.67 -13.54
N ILE A 48 -8.84 14.59 -12.86
CA ILE A 48 -8.25 13.26 -12.89
C ILE A 48 -8.30 12.68 -14.30
N ASP A 49 -9.39 12.89 -15.04
CA ASP A 49 -9.50 12.42 -16.43
C ASP A 49 -8.42 13.08 -17.31
N ASN A 50 -8.19 14.39 -17.15
CA ASN A 50 -7.13 15.10 -17.84
C ASN A 50 -5.74 14.56 -17.50
N VAL A 51 -5.51 14.22 -16.24
CA VAL A 51 -4.24 13.58 -15.83
C VAL A 51 -4.06 12.24 -16.52
N ILE A 52 -5.09 11.39 -16.57
CA ILE A 52 -5.02 10.09 -17.25
C ILE A 52 -4.69 10.25 -18.73
N GLU A 53 -5.30 11.23 -19.40
CA GLU A 53 -5.02 11.55 -20.81
C GLU A 53 -3.56 11.93 -21.07
N MET A 54 -2.92 12.66 -20.11
CA MET A 54 -1.49 13.01 -20.19
C MET A 54 -0.56 11.78 -20.17
N PHE A 55 -1.06 10.64 -19.70
CA PHE A 55 -0.34 9.36 -19.63
C PHE A 55 -0.94 8.29 -20.53
N SER A 56 -1.55 8.69 -21.66
CA SER A 56 -2.19 7.78 -22.63
C SER A 56 -1.25 6.76 -23.28
N ASP A 57 0.07 6.95 -23.14
CA ASP A 57 1.11 5.99 -23.55
C ASP A 57 1.26 4.80 -22.59
N LEU A 58 0.63 4.85 -21.41
CA LEU A 58 0.66 3.78 -20.43
C LEU A 58 -0.59 2.89 -20.53
N ASP A 59 -0.47 1.64 -20.05
CA ASP A 59 -1.61 0.72 -19.90
C ASP A 59 -2.46 1.13 -18.68
N ILE A 60 -3.23 2.20 -18.81
CA ILE A 60 -4.07 2.77 -17.75
C ILE A 60 -5.54 2.57 -18.07
N SER A 61 -6.32 2.21 -17.06
CA SER A 61 -7.78 2.31 -17.10
C SER A 61 -8.31 2.88 -15.78
N ILE A 62 -9.46 3.57 -15.88
CA ILE A 62 -10.19 4.10 -14.73
C ILE A 62 -11.49 3.33 -14.53
N LYS A 63 -11.81 3.01 -13.29
CA LYS A 63 -13.09 2.44 -12.86
C LYS A 63 -13.76 3.35 -11.86
N VAL A 64 -14.89 3.91 -12.25
CA VAL A 64 -15.73 4.75 -11.39
C VAL A 64 -16.78 3.87 -10.75
N ARG A 65 -16.89 3.88 -9.42
CA ARG A 65 -17.89 3.12 -8.66
C ARG A 65 -18.95 4.02 -8.06
N GLU A 66 -20.16 3.50 -8.00
CA GLU A 66 -21.19 4.09 -7.16
C GLU A 66 -20.82 3.91 -5.67
N LYS A 67 -21.19 4.91 -4.86
CA LYS A 67 -21.09 4.78 -3.41
C LYS A 67 -22.03 3.68 -2.93
N HIS A 68 -21.53 2.82 -2.06
CA HIS A 68 -22.41 1.80 -1.46
C HIS A 68 -23.46 2.46 -0.57
N PRO A 69 -24.78 2.24 -0.82
CA PRO A 69 -25.84 3.05 -0.20
C PRO A 69 -25.87 2.94 1.34
N ASN A 70 -25.47 1.80 1.86
CA ASN A 70 -25.50 1.53 3.30
C ASN A 70 -24.13 1.55 3.97
N CYS A 71 -23.04 1.81 3.22
CA CYS A 71 -21.71 1.87 3.81
C CYS A 71 -21.53 3.23 4.51
N PRO A 72 -21.37 3.25 5.84
CA PRO A 72 -21.25 4.50 6.59
C PRO A 72 -19.90 5.20 6.38
N LEU A 73 -18.95 4.52 5.71
CA LEU A 73 -17.58 4.96 5.61
C LEU A 73 -17.25 5.40 4.19
N THR A 74 -16.89 6.67 4.03
CA THR A 74 -16.44 7.23 2.75
C THR A 74 -15.21 6.50 2.26
N GLY A 75 -15.22 6.08 1.00
CA GLY A 75 -14.10 5.40 0.36
C GLY A 75 -13.87 3.93 0.76
N PHE A 76 -14.39 3.49 1.91
CA PHE A 76 -14.16 2.14 2.43
C PHE A 76 -14.56 1.04 1.45
N HIS A 77 -15.78 1.12 0.91
CA HIS A 77 -16.28 0.17 -0.08
C HIS A 77 -15.40 0.17 -1.34
N ASN A 78 -15.09 1.35 -1.88
CA ASN A 78 -14.28 1.48 -3.08
C ASN A 78 -12.88 0.86 -2.90
N ILE A 79 -12.21 1.16 -1.77
CA ILE A 79 -10.87 0.64 -1.48
C ILE A 79 -10.91 -0.89 -1.36
N LEU A 80 -11.88 -1.46 -0.66
CA LEU A 80 -11.97 -2.91 -0.49
C LEU A 80 -12.35 -3.63 -1.80
N GLU A 81 -13.27 -3.08 -2.59
CA GLU A 81 -13.60 -3.66 -3.90
C GLU A 81 -12.45 -3.58 -4.90
N THR A 82 -11.46 -2.70 -4.68
CA THR A 82 -10.22 -2.67 -5.45
C THR A 82 -9.44 -3.99 -5.33
N TYR A 83 -9.48 -4.66 -4.18
CA TYR A 83 -8.89 -6.00 -4.02
C TYR A 83 -9.61 -7.05 -4.86
N ARG A 84 -10.94 -6.98 -4.97
CA ARG A 84 -11.74 -7.89 -5.83
C ARG A 84 -11.37 -7.72 -7.29
N ASP A 85 -11.31 -6.48 -7.76
CA ASP A 85 -10.95 -6.20 -9.15
C ASP A 85 -9.50 -6.59 -9.44
N GLY A 86 -8.58 -6.25 -8.54
CA GLY A 86 -7.20 -6.69 -8.63
C GLY A 86 -7.07 -8.22 -8.75
N TYR A 87 -7.80 -8.97 -7.93
CA TYR A 87 -7.83 -10.43 -8.01
C TYR A 87 -8.32 -10.94 -9.38
N ASN A 88 -9.37 -10.33 -9.91
CA ASN A 88 -9.97 -10.78 -11.16
C ASN A 88 -9.08 -10.50 -12.38
N GLU A 89 -8.33 -9.39 -12.35
CA GLU A 89 -7.57 -8.89 -13.49
C GLU A 89 -6.07 -9.23 -13.45
N CYS A 90 -5.44 -9.31 -12.27
CA CYS A 90 -4.00 -9.54 -12.18
C CYS A 90 -3.59 -10.97 -12.54
N SER A 91 -2.32 -11.13 -12.96
CA SER A 91 -1.70 -12.45 -13.15
C SER A 91 -1.33 -13.10 -11.84
N GLU A 92 -0.47 -12.47 -11.06
CA GLU A 92 0.18 -13.05 -9.89
C GLU A 92 0.00 -12.22 -8.62
N TYR A 93 0.12 -10.90 -8.70
CA TYR A 93 0.00 -9.99 -7.57
C TYR A 93 -0.46 -8.59 -7.99
N CYS A 94 -0.89 -7.83 -7.00
CA CYS A 94 -1.24 -6.42 -7.14
C CYS A 94 -0.43 -5.58 -6.15
N ILE A 95 -0.12 -4.36 -6.56
CA ILE A 95 0.40 -3.31 -5.71
C ILE A 95 -0.75 -2.32 -5.48
N PHE A 96 -1.20 -2.18 -4.24
CA PHE A 96 -2.28 -1.27 -3.87
C PHE A 96 -1.71 0.00 -3.28
N GLY A 97 -2.20 1.14 -3.72
CA GLY A 97 -1.76 2.45 -3.24
C GLY A 97 -2.82 3.51 -3.37
N GLU A 98 -2.58 4.65 -2.71
CA GLU A 98 -3.36 5.87 -2.82
C GLU A 98 -2.61 6.89 -3.69
N ASP A 99 -3.30 7.91 -4.16
CA ASP A 99 -2.75 8.89 -5.09
C ASP A 99 -1.59 9.75 -4.54
N ASP A 100 -1.41 9.79 -3.24
CA ASP A 100 -0.37 10.56 -2.54
C ASP A 100 0.94 9.82 -2.30
N ILE A 101 1.11 8.67 -2.94
CA ILE A 101 2.33 7.87 -2.89
C ILE A 101 3.33 8.34 -3.94
N ILE A 102 4.61 8.34 -3.57
CA ILE A 102 5.74 8.64 -4.48
C ILE A 102 6.58 7.37 -4.64
N PRO A 103 6.45 6.64 -5.77
CA PRO A 103 7.32 5.51 -6.07
C PRO A 103 8.78 5.94 -6.23
N THR A 104 9.71 5.15 -5.72
CA THR A 104 11.12 5.26 -6.11
C THR A 104 11.35 4.55 -7.45
N GLN A 105 12.52 4.77 -8.09
CA GLN A 105 12.84 4.11 -9.36
C GLN A 105 12.86 2.58 -9.26
N ASP A 106 13.20 2.05 -8.09
CA ASP A 106 13.27 0.62 -7.84
C ASP A 106 11.97 0.02 -7.30
N TYR A 107 10.91 0.82 -7.20
CA TYR A 107 9.62 0.42 -6.63
C TYR A 107 9.08 -0.88 -7.24
N LEU A 108 9.04 -0.98 -8.56
CA LEU A 108 8.52 -2.17 -9.24
C LEU A 108 9.49 -3.34 -9.19
N LYS A 109 10.80 -3.11 -9.31
CA LYS A 109 11.82 -4.16 -9.15
C LYS A 109 11.78 -4.79 -7.76
N PHE A 110 11.59 -3.96 -6.71
CA PHE A 110 11.41 -4.46 -5.36
C PHE A 110 10.18 -5.36 -5.23
N ASN A 111 9.04 -4.95 -5.81
CA ASN A 111 7.82 -5.76 -5.78
C ASN A 111 7.99 -7.11 -6.51
N ASP A 112 8.63 -7.12 -7.67
CA ASP A 112 8.99 -8.37 -8.37
C ASP A 112 9.88 -9.27 -7.51
N TYR A 113 10.88 -8.68 -6.85
CA TYR A 113 11.80 -9.41 -5.98
C TYR A 113 11.07 -10.06 -4.79
N VAL A 114 10.27 -9.27 -4.06
CA VAL A 114 9.57 -9.79 -2.86
C VAL A 114 8.48 -10.79 -3.22
N TYR A 115 7.82 -10.63 -4.36
CA TYR A 115 6.88 -11.62 -4.84
C TYR A 115 7.57 -12.96 -5.11
N ARG A 116 8.63 -12.97 -5.91
CA ARG A 116 9.34 -14.21 -6.29
C ARG A 116 9.99 -14.90 -5.12
N ASN A 117 10.53 -14.15 -4.17
CA ASN A 117 11.31 -14.72 -3.08
C ASN A 117 10.49 -15.02 -1.82
N TYR A 118 9.39 -14.31 -1.61
CA TYR A 118 8.62 -14.40 -0.37
C TYR A 118 7.14 -14.67 -0.58
N LEU A 119 6.38 -13.77 -1.22
CA LEU A 119 4.93 -13.90 -1.32
C LEU A 119 4.46 -15.15 -2.06
N ASN A 120 5.21 -15.60 -3.07
CA ASN A 120 4.89 -16.82 -3.81
C ASN A 120 5.29 -18.10 -3.07
N LYS A 121 6.27 -18.03 -2.17
CA LYS A 121 6.83 -19.20 -1.49
C LYS A 121 6.21 -19.47 -0.12
N PHE A 122 5.75 -18.43 0.57
CA PHE A 122 5.31 -18.52 1.96
C PHE A 122 3.86 -18.11 2.14
N ASP A 123 2.99 -19.06 2.43
CA ASP A 123 1.55 -18.87 2.58
C ASP A 123 1.16 -17.98 3.76
N ARG A 124 2.04 -17.79 4.71
CA ARG A 124 1.80 -16.95 5.90
C ARG A 124 2.21 -15.50 5.72
N ILE A 125 2.85 -15.14 4.62
CA ILE A 125 3.14 -13.75 4.30
C ILE A 125 1.91 -13.16 3.60
N PHE A 126 1.30 -12.17 4.25
CA PHE A 126 0.09 -11.53 3.76
C PHE A 126 0.40 -10.46 2.73
N CYS A 127 1.37 -9.60 3.04
CA CYS A 127 1.73 -8.45 2.20
C CYS A 127 3.17 -8.01 2.39
N VAL A 128 3.60 -7.14 1.50
CA VAL A 128 4.82 -6.36 1.66
C VAL A 128 4.47 -4.87 1.60
N GLY A 129 4.74 -4.16 2.68
CA GLY A 129 4.61 -2.71 2.74
C GLY A 129 5.84 -2.01 2.15
N HIS A 130 5.67 -0.79 1.68
CA HIS A 130 6.73 -0.02 1.01
C HIS A 130 7.17 1.23 1.79
N LYS A 131 6.37 1.63 2.78
CA LYS A 131 6.56 2.85 3.55
C LYS A 131 7.25 2.52 4.86
N ARG A 132 8.29 3.28 5.18
CA ARG A 132 8.84 3.35 6.52
C ARG A 132 8.77 4.78 7.01
N ARG A 133 8.42 4.99 8.27
CA ARG A 133 8.64 6.28 8.92
C ARG A 133 10.13 6.56 8.94
N PRO A 134 10.58 7.78 8.69
CA PRO A 134 11.97 8.15 8.76
C PRO A 134 12.41 8.25 10.23
N GLU A 135 12.49 7.12 10.90
CA GLU A 135 13.06 7.02 12.23
C GLU A 135 14.47 6.50 12.09
N ASN A 136 15.40 7.44 12.22
CA ASN A 136 16.81 7.20 12.39
C ASN A 136 17.58 6.60 11.20
N GLU A 137 18.69 7.18 10.99
CA GLU A 137 19.76 6.89 10.04
C GLU A 137 19.90 5.40 9.76
N LEU A 138 19.81 5.06 8.48
CA LEU A 138 20.06 3.72 8.02
C LEU A 138 21.54 3.41 8.19
N ILE A 139 21.83 2.65 9.19
CA ILE A 139 23.17 2.13 9.41
C ILE A 139 23.18 0.70 8.86
N GLY A 140 23.80 0.50 7.69
CA GLY A 140 24.02 -0.82 7.14
C GLY A 140 23.31 -1.13 5.82
N ASN A 141 23.40 -2.37 5.37
CA ASN A 141 22.72 -2.85 4.18
C ASN A 141 21.20 -2.87 4.38
N PRO A 142 20.42 -2.53 3.35
CA PRO A 142 18.96 -2.59 3.42
C PRO A 142 18.51 -4.04 3.61
N ASN A 143 17.72 -4.27 4.66
CA ASN A 143 17.15 -5.58 4.98
C ASN A 143 15.63 -5.57 4.79
N ILE A 144 15.03 -6.75 4.78
CA ILE A 144 13.60 -6.94 4.86
C ILE A 144 13.25 -7.35 6.28
N LEU A 145 12.36 -6.60 6.91
CA LEU A 145 11.88 -6.84 8.25
C LEU A 145 10.56 -7.60 8.21
N ILE A 146 10.34 -8.47 9.18
CA ILE A 146 9.09 -9.19 9.36
C ILE A 146 8.35 -8.69 10.59
N GLY A 147 7.02 -8.70 10.54
CA GLY A 147 6.20 -8.33 11.70
C GLY A 147 4.71 -8.48 11.46
N ASP A 148 3.95 -8.27 12.50
CA ASP A 148 2.49 -8.16 12.48
C ASP A 148 2.05 -6.72 12.16
N PHE A 149 2.62 -6.16 11.10
CA PHE A 149 2.40 -4.76 10.75
C PHE A 149 0.96 -4.48 10.39
N GLN A 150 0.50 -3.32 10.80
CA GLN A 150 -0.61 -2.68 10.15
C GLN A 150 -0.27 -2.49 8.67
N MET A 151 -1.16 -2.95 7.80
CA MET A 151 -1.03 -2.71 6.37
C MET A 151 -1.28 -1.24 6.09
N THR A 152 -0.20 -0.51 5.88
CA THR A 152 -0.29 0.84 5.36
C THR A 152 -0.15 0.81 3.85
N SER A 153 -0.97 1.55 3.13
CA SER A 153 -0.75 1.83 1.71
C SER A 153 0.62 2.52 1.52
N PRO A 154 1.40 2.17 0.51
CA PRO A 154 1.14 1.12 -0.48
C PRO A 154 1.55 -0.27 0.02
N SER A 155 0.96 -1.30 -0.57
CA SER A 155 1.29 -2.69 -0.25
C SER A 155 1.23 -3.61 -1.47
N CYS A 156 2.15 -4.58 -1.54
CA CYS A 156 2.11 -5.66 -2.51
C CYS A 156 1.43 -6.88 -1.89
N VAL A 157 0.42 -7.42 -2.57
CA VAL A 157 -0.35 -8.58 -2.11
C VAL A 157 -0.49 -9.58 -3.24
N SER A 158 -0.20 -10.87 -2.97
CA SER A 158 -0.34 -11.91 -3.98
C SER A 158 -1.81 -12.18 -4.31
N ARG A 159 -2.09 -12.55 -5.57
CA ARG A 159 -3.43 -12.98 -5.98
C ARG A 159 -3.96 -14.11 -5.10
N LYS A 160 -3.11 -15.07 -4.73
CA LYS A 160 -3.43 -16.16 -3.82
C LYS A 160 -3.90 -15.67 -2.46
N THR A 161 -3.19 -14.71 -1.88
CA THR A 161 -3.53 -14.09 -0.58
C THR A 161 -4.85 -13.35 -0.65
N ILE A 162 -5.08 -12.56 -1.70
CA ILE A 162 -6.34 -11.85 -1.91
C ILE A 162 -7.51 -12.86 -1.95
N GLY A 163 -7.39 -13.89 -2.81
CA GLY A 163 -8.43 -14.90 -2.97
C GLY A 163 -8.73 -15.70 -1.71
N LYS A 164 -7.69 -16.07 -0.95
CA LYS A 164 -7.83 -16.91 0.24
C LYS A 164 -8.31 -16.14 1.47
N PHE A 165 -7.83 -14.91 1.68
CA PHE A 165 -8.02 -14.22 2.95
C PHE A 165 -8.86 -12.94 2.88
N ILE A 166 -8.89 -12.24 1.74
CA ILE A 166 -9.62 -10.97 1.62
C ILE A 166 -11.02 -11.18 1.04
N LEU A 167 -11.10 -11.81 -0.14
CA LEU A 167 -12.37 -11.96 -0.87
C LEU A 167 -13.50 -12.61 -0.07
N PRO A 168 -13.27 -13.62 0.79
CA PRO A 168 -14.35 -14.23 1.59
C PRO A 168 -15.05 -13.26 2.53
N HIS A 169 -14.42 -12.13 2.82
CA HIS A 169 -14.97 -11.10 3.71
C HIS A 169 -15.64 -9.94 2.96
N LEU A 170 -15.41 -9.79 1.64
CA LEU A 170 -16.00 -8.70 0.84
C LEU A 170 -17.46 -9.03 0.47
N ILE A 171 -18.34 -8.98 1.45
CA ILE A 171 -19.76 -9.31 1.35
C ILE A 171 -20.62 -8.16 1.90
N SER A 172 -21.90 -8.16 1.54
CA SER A 172 -22.85 -7.10 1.93
C SER A 172 -22.87 -6.82 3.42
N ASP A 173 -22.76 -7.86 4.26
CA ASP A 173 -22.79 -7.70 5.72
C ASP A 173 -21.63 -6.81 6.23
N LEU A 174 -20.44 -6.93 5.64
CA LEU A 174 -19.31 -6.07 5.97
C LEU A 174 -19.60 -4.61 5.63
N TYR A 175 -20.20 -4.36 4.46
CA TYR A 175 -20.45 -2.99 4.00
C TYR A 175 -21.64 -2.33 4.70
N ASN A 176 -22.66 -3.10 5.01
CA ASN A 176 -23.86 -2.59 5.67
C ASN A 176 -23.64 -2.24 7.15
N ASP A 177 -22.87 -3.06 7.87
CA ASP A 177 -22.55 -2.86 9.28
C ASP A 177 -21.17 -3.42 9.64
N PRO A 178 -20.09 -2.64 9.38
CA PRO A 178 -18.74 -3.09 9.67
C PRO A 178 -18.51 -3.42 11.15
N ILE A 179 -19.14 -2.68 12.07
CA ILE A 179 -18.96 -2.88 13.52
C ILE A 179 -19.52 -4.23 13.94
N ARG A 180 -20.75 -4.52 13.54
CA ARG A 180 -21.40 -5.81 13.79
C ARG A 180 -20.58 -6.94 13.16
N TYR A 181 -20.21 -6.78 11.90
CA TYR A 181 -19.39 -7.76 11.18
C TYR A 181 -18.09 -8.06 11.92
N TYR A 182 -17.38 -7.04 12.40
CA TYR A 182 -16.14 -7.24 13.16
C TYR A 182 -16.38 -7.93 14.49
N SER A 183 -17.44 -7.56 15.21
CA SER A 183 -17.77 -8.19 16.50
C SER A 183 -18.10 -9.68 16.36
N GLU A 184 -18.68 -10.09 15.25
CA GLU A 184 -19.03 -11.48 14.98
C GLU A 184 -17.85 -12.30 14.43
N LYS A 185 -17.11 -11.74 13.46
CA LYS A 185 -16.09 -12.47 12.70
C LYS A 185 -14.68 -12.38 13.30
N PHE A 186 -14.42 -11.34 14.09
CA PHE A 186 -13.08 -11.03 14.63
C PHE A 186 -13.11 -10.75 16.15
N LYS A 187 -13.91 -11.51 16.91
CA LYS A 187 -14.18 -11.32 18.35
C LYS A 187 -12.96 -11.10 19.22
N ASN A 188 -11.85 -11.77 18.91
CA ASN A 188 -10.63 -11.72 19.70
C ASN A 188 -9.53 -10.83 19.07
N SER A 189 -9.90 -10.00 18.10
CA SER A 189 -8.92 -9.10 17.48
C SER A 189 -8.43 -8.06 18.49
N ARG A 190 -7.14 -7.79 18.47
CA ARG A 190 -6.55 -6.66 19.22
C ARG A 190 -6.97 -5.29 18.68
N VAL A 191 -7.45 -5.24 17.43
CA VAL A 191 -7.89 -4.00 16.80
C VAL A 191 -9.23 -3.58 17.41
N PRO A 192 -9.35 -2.37 17.99
CA PRO A 192 -10.57 -1.91 18.60
C PRO A 192 -11.76 -1.94 17.63
N LEU A 193 -12.96 -2.35 18.08
CA LEU A 193 -14.13 -2.50 17.20
C LEU A 193 -14.52 -1.22 16.46
N HIS A 194 -14.30 -0.06 17.09
CA HIS A 194 -14.58 1.26 16.48
C HIS A 194 -13.56 1.69 15.41
N SER A 195 -12.46 0.94 15.26
CA SER A 195 -11.47 1.20 14.20
C SER A 195 -11.87 0.43 12.94
N TYR A 196 -12.60 1.06 12.06
CA TYR A 196 -13.21 0.43 10.88
C TYR A 196 -12.62 0.87 9.54
N HIS A 197 -11.47 1.51 9.55
CA HIS A 197 -10.74 1.79 8.32
C HIS A 197 -10.28 0.51 7.62
N HIS A 198 -10.05 0.58 6.32
CA HIS A 198 -9.63 -0.57 5.53
C HIS A 198 -8.35 -1.23 6.05
N ASP A 199 -7.38 -0.44 6.54
CA ASP A 199 -6.15 -0.94 7.17
C ASP A 199 -6.47 -1.82 8.37
N CYS A 200 -7.36 -1.34 9.26
CA CYS A 200 -7.79 -2.07 10.43
C CYS A 200 -8.55 -3.36 10.09
N PHE A 201 -9.28 -3.37 8.98
CA PHE A 201 -9.92 -4.59 8.48
C PHE A 201 -8.88 -5.63 8.04
N LEU A 202 -7.87 -5.20 7.29
CA LEU A 202 -6.79 -6.09 6.82
C LEU A 202 -5.94 -6.59 8.00
N GLU A 203 -5.69 -5.75 8.99
CA GLU A 203 -5.01 -6.13 10.23
C GLU A 203 -5.79 -7.20 10.99
N ARG A 204 -7.12 -7.11 11.06
CA ARG A 204 -7.97 -8.17 11.66
C ARG A 204 -7.85 -9.50 10.93
N ILE A 205 -7.78 -9.47 9.61
CA ILE A 205 -7.57 -10.68 8.79
C ILE A 205 -6.21 -11.29 9.12
N MET A 206 -5.15 -10.47 9.14
CA MET A 206 -3.80 -10.92 9.47
C MET A 206 -3.77 -11.56 10.86
N TRP A 207 -4.31 -10.85 11.84
CA TRP A 207 -4.33 -11.33 13.23
C TRP A 207 -5.09 -12.65 13.38
N LYS A 208 -6.31 -12.76 12.84
CA LYS A 208 -7.14 -13.97 12.92
C LYS A 208 -6.46 -15.20 12.32
N ASN A 209 -5.73 -15.00 11.23
CA ASN A 209 -5.09 -16.09 10.47
C ASN A 209 -3.61 -16.25 10.81
N LYS A 210 -3.08 -15.54 11.80
CA LYS A 210 -1.68 -15.54 12.19
C LYS A 210 -0.74 -15.30 11.00
N LEU A 211 -1.02 -14.23 10.23
CA LEU A 211 -0.27 -13.85 9.03
C LEU A 211 0.69 -12.72 9.34
N PHE A 212 1.73 -12.61 8.52
CA PHE A 212 2.79 -11.61 8.66
C PHE A 212 2.78 -10.61 7.51
N GLY A 213 3.27 -9.40 7.79
CA GLY A 213 3.72 -8.47 6.79
C GLY A 213 5.25 -8.45 6.68
N LEU A 214 5.74 -8.14 5.51
CA LEU A 214 7.14 -7.79 5.28
C LEU A 214 7.26 -6.29 5.05
N LYS A 215 8.39 -5.72 5.43
CA LYS A 215 8.67 -4.30 5.26
C LYS A 215 10.14 -4.10 4.93
N PRO A 216 10.49 -3.29 3.91
CA PRO A 216 11.89 -2.96 3.68
C PRO A 216 12.39 -2.05 4.79
N ASP A 217 13.65 -2.20 5.12
CA ASP A 217 14.33 -1.29 6.07
C ASP A 217 14.51 0.12 5.48
N LEU A 218 14.51 0.21 4.15
CA LEU A 218 14.50 1.46 3.40
C LEU A 218 13.11 1.77 2.85
N ALA A 219 12.73 3.04 2.81
CA ALA A 219 11.50 3.44 2.14
C ALA A 219 11.64 3.26 0.62
N ILE A 220 10.78 2.42 0.05
CA ILE A 220 10.69 2.15 -1.40
C ILE A 220 9.70 3.11 -2.04
N SER A 221 8.88 3.76 -1.24
CA SER A 221 7.98 4.84 -1.66
C SER A 221 7.91 5.92 -0.59
N GLY A 222 7.66 7.14 -1.03
CA GLY A 222 7.29 8.25 -0.17
C GLY A 222 5.79 8.37 0.00
N HIS A 223 5.38 9.28 0.88
CA HIS A 223 4.00 9.68 1.10
C HIS A 223 3.95 11.19 1.34
N ILE A 224 3.20 11.91 0.50
CA ILE A 224 3.17 13.39 0.49
C ILE A 224 1.77 13.99 0.65
N GLY A 225 0.80 13.22 1.07
CA GLY A 225 -0.58 13.68 1.25
C GLY A 225 -0.68 14.79 2.30
N LEU A 226 -1.03 15.99 1.88
CA LEU A 226 -1.34 17.10 2.76
C LEU A 226 -2.83 17.24 3.05
N ARG A 227 -3.67 16.61 2.24
CA ARG A 227 -5.13 16.63 2.37
C ARG A 227 -5.71 15.23 2.18
N GLY A 228 -6.85 15.00 2.78
CA GLY A 228 -7.56 13.72 2.74
C GLY A 228 -8.44 13.57 3.96
N ILE A 229 -9.07 12.42 4.15
CA ILE A 229 -9.96 12.16 5.30
C ILE A 229 -9.21 12.32 6.63
N HIS A 230 -7.92 12.02 6.64
CA HIS A 230 -7.08 12.02 7.85
C HIS A 230 -6.07 13.17 7.90
N SER A 231 -6.01 14.02 6.88
CA SER A 231 -5.08 15.15 6.83
C SER A 231 -5.82 16.42 6.45
N THR A 232 -5.66 17.45 7.29
CA THR A 232 -6.25 18.79 7.11
C THR A 232 -5.17 19.82 6.80
N GLY A 233 -4.02 19.38 6.30
CA GLY A 233 -2.94 20.28 5.90
C GLY A 233 -3.34 21.22 4.77
N SER A 234 -2.52 22.22 4.53
CA SER A 234 -2.74 23.23 3.48
C SER A 234 -2.06 22.77 2.18
N PRO A 235 -2.80 22.17 1.24
CA PRO A 235 -2.26 21.79 -0.05
C PRO A 235 -1.89 23.03 -0.84
N PRO A 236 -1.01 22.92 -1.84
CA PRO A 236 -0.74 24.02 -2.75
C PRO A 236 -2.01 24.50 -3.46
N ASP A 237 -2.17 25.83 -3.56
CA ASP A 237 -3.24 26.47 -4.32
C ASP A 237 -2.84 26.76 -5.77
N GLY A 238 -3.82 26.96 -6.63
CA GLY A 238 -3.63 27.37 -8.02
C GLY A 238 -4.15 26.35 -9.03
N THR A 239 -3.77 26.54 -10.29
CA THR A 239 -4.04 25.60 -11.39
C THR A 239 -3.37 24.25 -11.14
N LEU A 240 -3.82 23.22 -11.84
CA LEU A 240 -3.22 21.86 -11.75
C LEU A 240 -1.69 21.93 -11.94
N LYS A 241 -1.22 22.66 -12.95
CA LYS A 241 0.21 22.82 -13.21
C LYS A 241 0.95 23.48 -12.05
N GLU A 242 0.43 24.58 -11.52
CA GLU A 242 1.04 25.29 -10.39
C GLU A 242 1.08 24.43 -9.13
N ARG A 243 0.04 23.62 -8.87
CA ARG A 243 0.02 22.69 -7.76
C ARG A 243 1.10 21.61 -7.93
N ILE A 244 1.22 21.03 -9.12
CA ILE A 244 2.28 20.05 -9.44
C ILE A 244 3.65 20.65 -9.21
N ASP A 245 3.92 21.84 -9.77
CA ASP A 245 5.23 22.49 -9.64
C ASP A 245 5.56 22.78 -8.16
N LYS A 246 4.60 23.22 -7.37
CA LYS A 246 4.76 23.44 -5.92
C LYS A 246 5.05 22.15 -5.16
N TYR A 247 4.35 21.05 -5.46
CA TYR A 247 4.65 19.76 -4.83
C TYR A 247 6.05 19.24 -5.19
N ILE A 248 6.50 19.41 -6.42
CA ILE A 248 7.87 19.06 -6.83
C ILE A 248 8.89 19.85 -6.00
N LEU A 249 8.66 21.14 -5.78
CA LEU A 249 9.50 21.96 -4.91
C LEU A 249 9.48 21.48 -3.46
N LEU A 250 8.30 21.16 -2.92
CA LEU A 250 8.16 20.67 -1.55
C LEU A 250 8.82 19.31 -1.33
N MET A 251 8.83 18.42 -2.33
CA MET A 251 9.56 17.14 -2.25
C MET A 251 11.08 17.33 -2.10
N ASN A 252 11.61 18.47 -2.55
CA ASN A 252 13.02 18.83 -2.37
C ASN A 252 13.28 19.60 -1.06
N ASP A 253 12.22 19.94 -0.32
CA ASP A 253 12.26 20.62 0.99
C ASP A 253 11.35 19.88 1.99
N PRO A 254 11.81 18.74 2.53
CA PRO A 254 10.99 17.91 3.44
C PRO A 254 10.54 18.63 4.71
N GLU A 255 11.33 19.56 5.23
CA GLU A 255 10.95 20.32 6.43
C GLU A 255 9.79 21.25 6.16
N LYS A 256 9.84 21.96 5.04
CA LYS A 256 8.73 22.80 4.59
C LYS A 256 7.48 22.00 4.29
N LEU A 257 7.61 20.83 3.64
CA LEU A 257 6.49 19.93 3.41
C LEU A 257 5.82 19.53 4.73
N ARG A 258 6.61 19.11 5.72
CA ARG A 258 6.10 18.73 7.04
C ARG A 258 5.43 19.89 7.77
N SER A 259 5.94 21.12 7.64
CA SER A 259 5.34 22.30 8.28
C SER A 259 3.95 22.63 7.77
N LEU A 260 3.56 22.16 6.59
CA LEU A 260 2.22 22.35 6.00
C LEU A 260 1.21 21.28 6.44
N SER A 261 1.66 20.21 7.09
CA SER A 261 0.81 19.09 7.49
C SER A 261 0.36 19.20 8.93
N THR A 262 -0.87 18.78 9.20
CA THR A 262 -1.36 18.56 10.57
C THR A 262 -0.88 17.21 11.15
N ARG A 263 -0.30 16.35 10.32
CA ARG A 263 0.25 15.05 10.68
C ARG A 263 1.63 14.86 10.03
N PRO A 264 2.62 15.68 10.43
CA PRO A 264 3.95 15.67 9.80
C PRO A 264 4.68 14.32 9.90
N GLU A 265 4.35 13.52 10.91
CA GLU A 265 4.88 12.17 11.11
C GLU A 265 4.43 11.17 10.04
N ASP A 266 3.34 11.42 9.36
CA ASP A 266 2.85 10.56 8.29
C ASP A 266 3.51 10.86 6.94
N LEU A 267 4.15 12.03 6.80
CA LEU A 267 4.83 12.40 5.57
C LEU A 267 6.19 11.72 5.47
N VAL A 268 6.38 10.94 4.43
CA VAL A 268 7.63 10.24 4.12
C VAL A 268 8.13 10.72 2.78
N VAL A 269 9.18 11.52 2.80
CA VAL A 269 9.92 11.89 1.60
C VAL A 269 11.22 11.09 1.63
N PRO A 270 11.45 10.16 0.73
CA PRO A 270 12.69 9.41 0.70
C PRO A 270 13.87 10.37 0.54
N PRO A 271 14.88 10.33 1.41
CA PRO A 271 16.01 11.26 1.37
C PRO A 271 16.87 11.07 0.11
N CYS A 272 16.79 9.93 -0.51
CA CYS A 272 17.42 9.63 -1.79
C CYS A 272 16.68 8.47 -2.47
N TRP A 273 16.72 8.47 -3.77
CA TRP A 273 16.22 7.39 -4.60
C TRP A 273 17.21 6.23 -4.46
N VAL A 274 16.90 5.28 -3.58
CA VAL A 274 17.81 4.17 -3.31
C VAL A 274 17.88 3.29 -4.55
N ARG A 275 19.03 3.28 -5.18
CA ARG A 275 19.39 2.26 -6.14
C ARG A 275 20.06 1.13 -5.38
N GLY A 276 19.30 0.11 -5.05
CA GLY A 276 19.80 -1.04 -4.29
C GLY A 276 20.11 -2.23 -5.17
N LYS A 277 21.07 -3.04 -4.75
CA LYS A 277 21.18 -4.42 -5.23
C LYS A 277 20.16 -5.27 -4.47
N TRP A 278 18.93 -5.32 -4.97
CA TRP A 278 17.83 -6.02 -4.31
C TRP A 278 18.07 -7.53 -4.16
N ASN A 279 18.96 -8.10 -4.98
CA ASN A 279 19.33 -9.52 -4.93
C ASN A 279 20.07 -9.91 -3.64
N ASP A 280 20.60 -8.93 -2.90
CA ASP A 280 21.39 -9.16 -1.69
C ASP A 280 20.57 -8.85 -0.42
N LEU A 281 19.24 -8.62 -0.53
CA LEU A 281 18.38 -8.38 0.62
C LEU A 281 18.23 -9.66 1.45
N ILE A 282 18.57 -9.54 2.72
CA ILE A 282 18.42 -10.62 3.70
C ILE A 282 17.16 -10.35 4.51
N LEU A 283 16.37 -11.40 4.75
CA LEU A 283 15.29 -11.35 5.71
C LEU A 283 15.90 -11.29 7.12
N ASP A 284 15.76 -10.11 7.76
CA ASP A 284 16.25 -9.92 9.13
C ASP A 284 15.16 -10.29 10.14
N THR A 285 15.25 -11.49 10.68
CA THR A 285 14.33 -11.97 11.72
C THR A 285 14.71 -11.47 13.11
N SER A 286 15.92 -10.92 13.30
CA SER A 286 16.39 -10.41 14.58
C SER A 286 15.78 -9.07 14.98
N ARG A 287 15.28 -8.30 14.01
CA ARG A 287 14.65 -7.01 14.23
C ARG A 287 13.13 -7.13 14.17
N ASN A 288 12.56 -7.46 15.30
CA ASN A 288 11.11 -7.45 15.43
C ASN A 288 10.60 -6.02 15.67
N LEU A 289 9.81 -5.48 14.74
CA LEU A 289 9.19 -4.15 14.87
C LEU A 289 7.95 -4.15 15.76
N SER A 290 7.43 -5.32 16.11
CA SER A 290 6.23 -5.46 16.93
C SER A 290 6.52 -6.23 18.20
N LYS A 291 6.78 -5.49 19.30
CA LYS A 291 6.86 -6.09 20.65
C LYS A 291 5.46 -6.30 21.28
N ALA A 292 4.38 -6.15 20.52
CA ALA A 292 3.05 -5.92 21.09
C ALA A 292 2.16 -7.16 21.22
N SER A 293 2.46 -8.28 20.56
CA SER A 293 1.56 -9.44 20.58
C SER A 293 2.25 -10.71 21.05
N SER A 294 1.71 -11.32 22.12
CA SER A 294 2.21 -12.58 22.67
C SER A 294 2.22 -13.73 21.67
N TRP A 295 1.25 -13.77 20.75
CA TRP A 295 1.18 -14.79 19.69
C TRP A 295 2.26 -14.66 18.63
N PHE A 296 2.89 -13.51 18.51
CA PHE A 296 3.98 -13.27 17.57
C PHE A 296 5.21 -14.11 17.95
N TYR A 297 5.52 -14.21 19.24
CA TYR A 297 6.67 -14.99 19.73
C TYR A 297 6.52 -16.50 19.45
N ASP A 298 5.31 -17.04 19.60
CA ASP A 298 5.05 -18.46 19.32
C ASP A 298 5.22 -18.77 17.82
N VAL A 299 4.92 -17.80 16.97
CA VAL A 299 4.99 -17.93 15.52
C VAL A 299 6.36 -17.57 14.98
N GLU A 300 7.11 -16.72 15.66
CA GLU A 300 8.48 -16.33 15.29
C GLU A 300 9.38 -17.57 15.24
N ASN A 301 9.31 -18.42 16.25
CA ASN A 301 10.07 -19.68 16.29
C ASN A 301 9.66 -20.62 15.16
N GLU A 302 8.36 -20.83 14.91
CA GLU A 302 7.87 -21.66 13.82
C GLU A 302 8.28 -21.10 12.44
N PHE A 303 8.30 -19.76 12.30
CA PHE A 303 8.65 -19.12 11.04
C PHE A 303 10.16 -19.09 10.81
N GLU A 304 10.98 -18.88 11.83
CA GLU A 304 12.43 -19.01 11.75
C GLU A 304 12.84 -20.43 11.39
N GLU A 305 12.23 -21.43 12.00
CA GLU A 305 12.46 -22.84 11.69
C GLU A 305 12.02 -23.18 10.27
N TYR A 306 10.88 -22.64 9.84
CA TYR A 306 10.38 -22.81 8.47
C TYR A 306 11.27 -22.13 7.44
N ILE A 307 11.77 -20.92 7.70
CA ILE A 307 12.72 -20.21 6.81
C ILE A 307 14.06 -20.94 6.78
N LYS A 308 14.62 -21.31 7.94
CA LYS A 308 15.87 -22.07 8.01
C LYS A 308 15.78 -23.36 7.20
N ASN A 309 14.70 -24.12 7.35
CA ASN A 309 14.50 -25.40 6.64
C ASN A 309 14.23 -25.25 5.14
N LYS A 310 13.81 -24.09 4.66
CA LYS A 310 13.51 -23.84 3.23
C LYS A 310 14.61 -23.08 2.49
N LEU A 311 15.45 -22.32 3.18
CA LEU A 311 16.59 -21.63 2.58
C LEU A 311 17.85 -22.49 2.54
N THR A 312 17.86 -23.60 3.29
CA THR A 312 18.97 -24.58 3.32
C THR A 312 18.77 -25.77 2.37
N ASN A 313 17.62 -25.88 1.72
CA ASN A 313 17.29 -26.82 0.66
C ASN A 313 16.97 -26.08 -0.65
#